data_08c6c5023d42545afbc39d8e17681ac4
#
_entry.id   08c6c5023d42545afbc39d8e17681ac4
#
_cell.length_a   1.000
_cell.length_b   1.000
_cell.length_c   1.000
_cell.angle_alpha   90.00
_cell.angle_beta   90.00
_cell.angle_gamma   90.00
#
_symmetry.space_group_name_H-M   'P 1'
#
loop_
_entity.id
_entity.type
_entity.pdbx_description
1 polymer ?
#
loop_
_entity_poly.entity_id
_entity_poly.type
_entity_poly.pdbx_seq_one_letter_code
_entity_poly.pdbx_strand_id
1 'polypeptide(L)'
;KAAEAFVDRLAQDGIGFLSNPTMSDEARKGEFRKLLNRNFDLNTIGRFTLGKHWKSLTDAQRKEYQSSFRNMIVDVYSRRFSEYQGQKLEVRGSRPEGKADVLVKSVLVPKSGPEVAVDWRVRNSGGQYKVVDVIVEGVSMAVT
;
A
#
# COMPACT_ATOMS: atom_id res chain seq x y z
N LYS A 1 15.68 -1.40 -8.63
CA LYS A 1 15.47 -2.22 -9.82
C LYS A 1 14.52 -3.37 -9.51
N ALA A 2 14.91 -4.32 -8.66
CA ALA A 2 13.96 -5.36 -8.25
C ALA A 2 12.79 -4.76 -7.46
N ALA A 3 13.04 -3.78 -6.60
CA ALA A 3 11.99 -3.09 -5.86
C ALA A 3 11.10 -2.28 -6.79
N GLU A 4 11.68 -1.66 -7.82
CA GLU A 4 10.89 -0.92 -8.82
C GLU A 4 9.96 -1.87 -9.59
N ALA A 5 10.47 -3.03 -9.99
CA ALA A 5 9.66 -4.04 -10.66
C ALA A 5 8.54 -4.55 -9.77
N PHE A 6 8.83 -4.71 -8.48
CA PHE A 6 7.82 -5.12 -7.49
C PHE A 6 6.68 -4.11 -7.40
N VAL A 7 7.01 -2.82 -7.29
CA VAL A 7 5.99 -1.76 -7.22
C VAL A 7 5.20 -1.68 -8.51
N ASP A 8 5.88 -1.77 -9.66
CA ASP A 8 5.19 -1.74 -10.95
C ASP A 8 4.18 -2.88 -11.07
N ARG A 9 4.57 -4.10 -10.70
CA ARG A 9 3.69 -5.26 -10.75
C ARG A 9 2.51 -5.11 -9.80
N LEU A 10 2.78 -4.61 -8.58
CA LEU A 10 1.74 -4.33 -7.60
C LEU A 10 0.70 -3.35 -8.16
N ALA A 11 1.18 -2.30 -8.81
CA ALA A 11 0.29 -1.31 -9.43
C ALA A 11 -0.52 -1.90 -10.57
N GLN A 12 0.10 -2.71 -11.42
CA GLN A 12 -0.61 -3.35 -12.52
C GLN A 12 -1.68 -4.31 -12.03
N ASP A 13 -1.40 -5.07 -10.97
CA ASP A 13 -2.38 -5.97 -10.36
C ASP A 13 -3.58 -5.18 -9.84
N GLY A 14 -3.33 -4.05 -9.15
CA GLY A 14 -4.39 -3.20 -8.64
C GLY A 14 -5.24 -2.61 -9.75
N ILE A 15 -4.58 -2.06 -10.76
CA ILE A 15 -5.28 -1.48 -11.91
C ILE A 15 -6.11 -2.56 -12.63
N GLY A 16 -5.59 -3.78 -12.70
CA GLY A 16 -6.28 -4.88 -13.37
C GLY A 16 -7.66 -5.15 -12.79
N PHE A 17 -7.78 -5.26 -11.47
CA PHE A 17 -9.12 -5.51 -10.89
C PHE A 17 -9.96 -4.23 -10.81
N LEU A 18 -9.35 -3.06 -10.64
CA LEU A 18 -10.10 -1.80 -10.60
C LEU A 18 -10.73 -1.47 -11.96
N SER A 19 -10.08 -1.82 -13.05
CA SER A 19 -10.55 -1.51 -14.38
C SER A 19 -11.46 -2.59 -14.99
N ASN A 20 -11.67 -3.71 -14.28
CA ASN A 20 -12.49 -4.81 -14.80
C ASN A 20 -13.98 -4.48 -14.61
N PRO A 21 -14.72 -4.22 -15.71
CA PRO A 21 -16.13 -3.81 -15.59
C PRO A 21 -17.07 -4.94 -15.21
N THR A 22 -16.62 -6.20 -15.32
CA THR A 22 -17.46 -7.36 -15.01
C THR A 22 -17.35 -7.79 -13.56
N MET A 23 -16.41 -7.22 -12.82
CA MET A 23 -16.15 -7.59 -11.42
C MET A 23 -17.10 -6.84 -10.50
N SER A 24 -17.73 -7.55 -9.55
CA SER A 24 -18.60 -6.94 -8.55
C SER A 24 -17.76 -6.18 -7.52
N ASP A 25 -18.41 -5.31 -6.75
CA ASP A 25 -17.73 -4.57 -5.68
C ASP A 25 -17.18 -5.53 -4.62
N GLU A 26 -17.92 -6.59 -4.29
CA GLU A 26 -17.45 -7.58 -3.34
C GLU A 26 -16.22 -8.34 -3.87
N ALA A 27 -16.19 -8.65 -5.16
CA ALA A 27 -15.05 -9.31 -5.78
C ALA A 27 -13.83 -8.40 -5.79
N ARG A 28 -14.01 -7.11 -6.09
CA ARG A 28 -12.92 -6.12 -6.04
C ARG A 28 -12.36 -5.99 -4.64
N LYS A 29 -13.23 -5.93 -3.64
CA LYS A 29 -12.82 -5.85 -2.24
C LYS A 29 -11.99 -7.07 -1.83
N GLY A 30 -12.42 -8.26 -2.28
CA GLY A 30 -11.67 -9.50 -2.05
C GLY A 30 -10.30 -9.49 -2.69
N GLU A 31 -10.20 -9.01 -3.94
CA GLU A 31 -8.92 -8.91 -4.64
C GLU A 31 -8.00 -7.89 -3.96
N PHE A 32 -8.57 -6.78 -3.50
CA PHE A 32 -7.80 -5.77 -2.77
C PHE A 32 -7.24 -6.34 -1.47
N ARG A 33 -8.04 -7.12 -0.73
CA ARG A 33 -7.58 -7.77 0.50
C ARG A 33 -6.41 -8.72 0.22
N LYS A 34 -6.49 -9.50 -0.85
CA LYS A 34 -5.40 -10.39 -1.26
C LYS A 34 -4.14 -9.62 -1.62
N LEU A 35 -4.30 -8.53 -2.36
CA LEU A 35 -3.18 -7.69 -2.76
C LEU A 35 -2.48 -7.10 -1.54
N LEU A 36 -3.24 -6.59 -0.58
CA LEU A 36 -2.68 -6.04 0.67
C LEU A 36 -1.95 -7.11 1.45
N ASN A 37 -2.55 -8.28 1.64
CA ASN A 37 -1.94 -9.34 2.43
C ASN A 37 -0.67 -9.88 1.78
N ARG A 38 -0.61 -9.90 0.46
CA ARG A 38 0.55 -10.42 -0.27
C ARG A 38 1.71 -9.43 -0.32
N ASN A 39 1.41 -8.14 -0.48
CA ASN A 39 2.41 -7.14 -0.84
C ASN A 39 2.72 -6.12 0.25
N PHE A 40 1.86 -5.97 1.24
CA PHE A 40 2.03 -4.98 2.30
C PHE A 40 2.33 -5.67 3.62
N ASP A 41 3.25 -5.09 4.39
CA ASP A 41 3.50 -5.52 5.76
C ASP A 41 2.57 -4.72 6.68
N LEU A 42 1.31 -5.14 6.71
CA LEU A 42 0.28 -4.43 7.48
C LEU A 42 0.54 -4.48 8.98
N ASN A 43 1.21 -5.51 9.48
CA ASN A 43 1.58 -5.57 10.88
C ASN A 43 2.55 -4.46 11.24
N THR A 44 3.57 -4.25 10.41
CA THR A 44 4.55 -3.18 10.63
C THR A 44 3.89 -1.82 10.48
N ILE A 45 3.07 -1.63 9.45
CA ILE A 45 2.38 -0.36 9.22
C ILE A 45 1.45 -0.03 10.39
N GLY A 46 0.64 -0.98 10.82
CA GLY A 46 -0.27 -0.79 11.94
C GLY A 46 0.46 -0.48 13.24
N ARG A 47 1.59 -1.15 13.44
CA ARG A 47 2.42 -0.89 14.62
C ARG A 47 2.99 0.53 14.62
N PHE A 48 3.47 1.00 13.46
CA PHE A 48 3.94 2.39 13.34
C PHE A 48 2.83 3.40 13.60
N THR A 49 1.63 3.11 13.17
CA THR A 49 0.48 3.99 13.37
C THR A 49 0.21 4.24 14.84
N LEU A 50 0.38 3.22 15.70
CA LEU A 50 0.23 3.36 17.14
C LEU A 50 1.46 3.98 17.81
N GLY A 51 2.63 3.86 17.19
CA GLY A 51 3.86 4.37 17.75
C GLY A 51 4.18 3.78 19.12
N LYS A 52 4.46 4.63 20.08
CA LYS A 52 4.84 4.21 21.44
C LYS A 52 3.73 3.47 22.19
N HIS A 53 2.49 3.65 21.79
CA HIS A 53 1.35 3.00 22.44
C HIS A 53 1.34 1.49 22.24
N TRP A 54 2.02 1.00 21.20
CA TRP A 54 2.13 -0.43 20.93
C TRP A 54 2.69 -1.20 22.11
N LYS A 55 3.68 -0.63 22.79
CA LYS A 55 4.37 -1.30 23.90
C LYS A 55 3.46 -1.52 25.11
N SER A 56 2.44 -0.70 25.28
CA SER A 56 1.53 -0.80 26.45
C SER A 56 0.40 -1.82 26.23
N LEU A 57 0.32 -2.44 25.03
CA LEU A 57 -0.74 -3.40 24.74
C LEU A 57 -0.34 -4.82 25.14
N THR A 58 -1.33 -5.59 25.59
CA THR A 58 -1.17 -7.04 25.79
C THR A 58 -1.12 -7.74 24.43
N ASP A 59 -0.71 -9.00 24.41
CA ASP A 59 -0.68 -9.78 23.17
C ASP A 59 -2.07 -9.92 22.56
N ALA A 60 -3.09 -10.12 23.40
CA ALA A 60 -4.47 -10.22 22.92
C ALA A 60 -4.92 -8.89 22.28
N GLN A 61 -4.57 -7.77 22.93
CA GLN A 61 -4.90 -6.45 22.40
C GLN A 61 -4.18 -6.16 21.08
N ARG A 62 -2.93 -6.60 20.95
CA ARG A 62 -2.17 -6.44 19.70
C ARG A 62 -2.81 -7.20 18.56
N LYS A 63 -3.24 -8.44 18.80
CA LYS A 63 -3.92 -9.23 17.78
C LYS A 63 -5.22 -8.60 17.34
N GLU A 64 -6.02 -8.15 18.28
CA GLU A 64 -7.30 -7.49 18.00
C GLU A 64 -7.07 -6.20 17.22
N TYR A 65 -6.08 -5.40 17.62
CA TYR A 65 -5.76 -4.17 16.91
C TYR A 65 -5.34 -4.45 15.46
N GLN A 66 -4.46 -5.44 15.25
CA GLN A 66 -3.99 -5.75 13.89
C GLN A 66 -5.12 -6.23 12.99
N SER A 67 -6.02 -7.04 13.52
CA SER A 67 -7.18 -7.50 12.77
C SER A 67 -8.10 -6.33 12.41
N SER A 68 -8.37 -5.46 13.39
CA SER A 68 -9.20 -4.27 13.17
C SER A 68 -8.55 -3.31 12.19
N PHE A 69 -7.24 -3.14 12.27
CA PHE A 69 -6.50 -2.27 11.36
C PHE A 69 -6.61 -2.75 9.92
N ARG A 70 -6.43 -4.06 9.69
CA ARG A 70 -6.55 -4.63 8.34
C ARG A 70 -7.95 -4.43 7.78
N ASN A 71 -8.96 -4.69 8.59
CA ASN A 71 -10.35 -4.52 8.16
C ASN A 71 -10.66 -3.06 7.85
N MET A 72 -10.14 -2.15 8.68
CA MET A 72 -10.32 -0.71 8.47
C MET A 72 -9.70 -0.26 7.14
N ILE A 73 -8.48 -0.70 6.85
CA ILE A 73 -7.79 -0.36 5.60
C ILE A 73 -8.62 -0.84 4.40
N VAL A 74 -9.09 -2.09 4.44
CA VAL A 74 -9.89 -2.63 3.35
C VAL A 74 -11.19 -1.84 3.18
N ASP A 75 -11.87 -1.54 4.28
CA ASP A 75 -13.16 -0.82 4.22
C ASP A 75 -13.00 0.61 3.73
N VAL A 76 -12.01 1.33 4.25
CA VAL A 76 -11.81 2.74 3.90
C VAL A 76 -11.42 2.89 2.43
N TYR A 77 -10.46 2.09 1.98
CA TYR A 77 -9.96 2.25 0.61
C TYR A 77 -10.87 1.62 -0.44
N SER A 78 -11.59 0.54 -0.10
CA SER A 78 -12.51 -0.07 -1.06
C SER A 78 -13.67 0.87 -1.42
N ARG A 79 -14.04 1.77 -0.53
CA ARG A 79 -15.08 2.77 -0.82
C ARG A 79 -14.67 3.73 -1.92
N ARG A 80 -13.37 3.85 -2.19
CA ARG A 80 -12.84 4.77 -3.20
C ARG A 80 -12.63 4.12 -4.56
N PHE A 81 -12.95 2.84 -4.70
CA PHE A 81 -12.73 2.14 -5.96
C PHE A 81 -13.55 2.73 -7.11
N SER A 82 -14.72 3.27 -6.81
CA SER A 82 -15.56 3.91 -7.83
C SER A 82 -14.95 5.21 -8.36
N GLU A 83 -13.96 5.77 -7.66
CA GLU A 83 -13.29 6.99 -8.10
C GLU A 83 -12.20 6.72 -9.15
N TYR A 84 -11.90 5.45 -9.39
CA TYR A 84 -10.89 5.10 -10.39
C TYR A 84 -11.41 5.42 -11.79
N GLN A 85 -10.64 6.22 -12.55
CA GLN A 85 -11.02 6.68 -13.88
C GLN A 85 -9.88 6.49 -14.89
N GLY A 86 -9.18 5.36 -14.80
CA GLY A 86 -8.13 5.04 -15.75
C GLY A 86 -6.79 5.68 -15.47
N GLN A 87 -6.56 6.15 -14.25
CA GLN A 87 -5.26 6.67 -13.86
C GLN A 87 -4.20 5.57 -14.00
N LYS A 88 -2.97 5.99 -14.26
CA LYS A 88 -1.83 5.09 -14.38
C LYS A 88 -0.79 5.45 -13.34
N LEU A 89 -0.03 4.44 -12.91
CA LEU A 89 1.11 4.65 -12.02
C LEU A 89 2.38 4.43 -12.83
N GLU A 90 3.29 5.43 -12.81
CA GLU A 90 4.58 5.34 -13.50
C GLU A 90 5.70 5.36 -12.48
N VAL A 91 6.51 4.30 -12.46
CA VAL A 91 7.70 4.24 -11.62
C VAL A 91 8.80 5.09 -12.25
N ARG A 92 9.37 6.01 -11.48
CA ARG A 92 10.34 6.98 -11.98
C ARG A 92 11.75 6.74 -11.48
N GLY A 93 11.96 5.89 -10.48
CA GLY A 93 13.28 5.59 -9.96
C GLY A 93 13.21 5.04 -8.56
N SER A 94 14.37 4.84 -7.96
CA SER A 94 14.45 4.32 -6.60
C SER A 94 15.80 4.67 -6.00
N ARG A 95 15.85 4.62 -4.66
CA ARG A 95 17.11 4.81 -3.92
C ARG A 95 17.08 3.97 -2.65
N PRO A 96 18.26 3.56 -2.15
CA PRO A 96 18.31 2.90 -0.84
C PRO A 96 17.80 3.81 0.27
N GLU A 97 17.13 3.23 1.25
CA GLU A 97 16.62 3.97 2.41
C GLU A 97 16.93 3.13 3.63
N GLY A 98 17.97 3.50 4.37
CA GLY A 98 18.47 2.67 5.45
C GLY A 98 19.13 1.40 4.93
N LYS A 99 19.18 0.36 5.78
CA LYS A 99 19.91 -0.88 5.44
C LYS A 99 19.07 -1.90 4.69
N ALA A 100 17.75 -1.92 4.95
CA ALA A 100 16.89 -2.98 4.43
C ALA A 100 15.81 -2.46 3.48
N ASP A 101 15.67 -1.16 3.35
CA ASP A 101 14.57 -0.55 2.62
C ASP A 101 15.04 0.12 1.34
N VAL A 102 14.11 0.23 0.39
CA VAL A 102 14.29 0.99 -0.85
C VAL A 102 13.09 1.92 -0.96
N LEU A 103 13.36 3.18 -1.27
CA LEU A 103 12.30 4.13 -1.57
C LEU A 103 12.10 4.15 -3.08
N VAL A 104 10.95 3.68 -3.54
CA VAL A 104 10.60 3.66 -4.95
C VAL A 104 9.76 4.89 -5.24
N LYS A 105 10.20 5.70 -6.20
CA LYS A 105 9.52 6.92 -6.59
C LYS A 105 8.62 6.66 -7.78
N SER A 106 7.38 7.13 -7.67
CA SER A 106 6.41 7.00 -8.75
C SER A 106 5.52 8.22 -8.81
N VAL A 107 4.76 8.33 -9.90
CA VAL A 107 3.71 9.34 -10.01
C VAL A 107 2.44 8.67 -10.47
N LEU A 108 1.33 9.12 -9.91
CA LEU A 108 0.01 8.76 -10.38
C LEU A 108 -0.38 9.76 -11.45
N VAL A 109 -0.59 9.25 -12.66
CA VAL A 109 -0.87 10.09 -13.83
C VAL A 109 -2.37 9.99 -14.12
N PRO A 110 -3.16 11.04 -13.83
CA PRO A 110 -4.58 11.03 -14.16
C PRO A 110 -4.79 11.30 -15.66
N LYS A 111 -5.99 11.08 -16.15
CA LYS A 111 -6.32 11.42 -17.54
C LYS A 111 -6.27 12.91 -17.77
N SER A 112 -6.57 13.70 -16.74
CA SER A 112 -6.47 15.16 -16.81
C SER A 112 -6.13 15.65 -15.42
N GLY A 113 -5.40 16.78 -15.36
CA GLY A 113 -4.99 17.37 -14.10
C GLY A 113 -3.55 17.04 -13.74
N PRO A 114 -3.08 17.52 -12.59
CA PRO A 114 -1.69 17.36 -12.21
C PRO A 114 -1.37 15.93 -11.77
N GLU A 115 -0.11 15.54 -11.94
CA GLU A 115 0.41 14.28 -11.43
C GLU A 115 0.52 14.34 -9.91
N VAL A 116 0.36 13.18 -9.27
CA VAL A 116 0.48 13.07 -7.82
C VAL A 116 1.70 12.19 -7.51
N ALA A 117 2.62 12.73 -6.72
CA ALA A 117 3.81 11.98 -6.31
C ALA A 117 3.44 10.92 -5.27
N VAL A 118 3.78 9.67 -5.55
CA VAL A 118 3.54 8.55 -4.64
C VAL A 118 4.85 7.78 -4.49
N ASP A 119 5.43 7.84 -3.32
CA ASP A 119 6.65 7.11 -3.02
C ASP A 119 6.32 5.90 -2.16
N TRP A 120 7.04 4.82 -2.39
CA TRP A 120 6.78 3.54 -1.73
C TRP A 120 8.03 3.14 -0.96
N ARG A 121 7.89 2.99 0.35
CA ARG A 121 8.99 2.41 1.13
C ARG A 121 8.79 0.91 1.14
N VAL A 122 9.77 0.21 0.59
CA VAL A 122 9.69 -1.23 0.34
C VAL A 122 10.82 -1.90 1.11
N ARG A 123 10.49 -2.95 1.85
CA ARG A 123 11.46 -3.68 2.65
C ARG A 123 11.66 -5.09 2.10
N ASN A 124 12.92 -5.48 1.94
CA ASN A 124 13.27 -6.84 1.58
C ASN A 124 13.37 -7.66 2.88
N SER A 125 12.48 -8.63 3.03
CA SER A 125 12.42 -9.47 4.20
C SER A 125 12.49 -10.93 3.74
N GLY A 126 13.64 -11.57 3.96
CA GLY A 126 13.82 -12.97 3.58
C GLY A 126 13.68 -13.24 2.10
N GLY A 127 14.10 -12.29 1.25
CA GLY A 127 14.00 -12.43 -0.20
C GLY A 127 12.69 -11.99 -0.80
N GLN A 128 11.75 -11.55 0.04
CA GLN A 128 10.45 -11.04 -0.42
C GLN A 128 10.34 -9.55 -0.13
N TYR A 129 9.80 -8.81 -1.09
CA TYR A 129 9.53 -7.39 -0.88
C TYR A 129 8.15 -7.20 -0.29
N LYS A 130 8.05 -6.26 0.65
CA LYS A 130 6.79 -5.83 1.24
C LYS A 130 6.79 -4.32 1.36
N VAL A 131 5.64 -3.70 1.11
CA VAL A 131 5.47 -2.26 1.31
C VAL A 131 5.30 -2.01 2.81
N VAL A 132 6.10 -1.11 3.36
CA VAL A 132 6.02 -0.72 4.78
C VAL A 132 5.56 0.72 4.98
N ASP A 133 5.48 1.51 3.93
CA ASP A 133 4.89 2.85 3.97
C ASP A 133 4.58 3.34 2.55
N VAL A 134 3.61 4.22 2.45
CA VAL A 134 3.28 4.93 1.22
C VAL A 134 3.31 6.42 1.55
N ILE A 135 4.09 7.17 0.79
CA ILE A 135 4.25 8.62 0.99
C ILE A 135 3.60 9.34 -0.18
N VAL A 136 2.49 10.02 0.08
CA VAL A 136 1.72 10.73 -0.95
C VAL A 136 1.99 12.21 -0.80
N GLU A 137 2.57 12.82 -1.83
CA GLU A 137 2.96 14.24 -1.84
C GLU A 137 3.76 14.64 -0.60
N GLY A 138 4.70 13.77 -0.22
CA GLY A 138 5.60 14.01 0.89
C GLY A 138 5.04 13.64 2.26
N VAL A 139 3.81 13.12 2.34
CA VAL A 139 3.17 12.80 3.63
C VAL A 139 3.09 11.27 3.78
N SER A 140 3.72 10.77 4.83
CA SER A 140 3.70 9.33 5.14
C SER A 140 2.31 8.92 5.62
N MET A 141 1.77 7.88 5.01
CA MET A 141 0.46 7.35 5.40
C MET A 141 0.53 6.60 6.73
N ALA A 142 1.69 6.05 7.08
CA ALA A 142 1.85 5.32 8.34
C ALA A 142 1.95 6.25 9.55
N VAL A 143 2.39 7.49 9.34
CA VAL A 143 2.61 8.46 10.44
C VAL A 143 1.41 9.40 10.60
N THR A 144 0.60 9.51 9.58
CA THR A 144 -0.60 10.36 9.59
C THR A 144 -1.82 9.54 9.99
#